data_3c0863d951c06a89090dd00f68d28c90
#
_entry.id   3c0863d951c06a89090dd00f68d28c90
#
_cell.length_a   1.000
_cell.length_b   1.000
_cell.length_c   1.000
_cell.angle_alpha   90.00
_cell.angle_beta   90.00
_cell.angle_gamma   90.00
#
_symmetry.space_group_name_H-M   'P 1'
#
loop_
_entity.id
_entity.type
_entity.pdbx_description
1 polymer ?
#
loop_
_entity_poly.entity_id
_entity_poly.type
_entity_poly.pdbx_seq_one_letter_code
_entity_poly.pdbx_strand_id
1 'polypeptide(L)'
;YKTNWVIHESIIALANNAWLTQVIADLRRILRLSRLLQLQMPERLEKSFCEHVKIFDALKAKNPIAAQEAMKEHLNQQHLVIRRLADETQQLTLELNL
;
A
#
# COMPACT_ATOMS: atom_id res chain seq x y z
N TYR A 1 -5.64 7.73 -7.10
CA TYR A 1 -4.76 8.05 -5.96
C TYR A 1 -5.56 8.48 -4.72
N LYS A 2 -6.43 9.49 -4.88
CA LYS A 2 -7.28 9.95 -3.77
C LYS A 2 -8.21 8.86 -3.26
N THR A 3 -8.81 8.10 -4.16
CA THR A 3 -9.70 6.98 -3.81
C THR A 3 -8.97 5.92 -3.00
N ASN A 4 -7.74 5.59 -3.41
CA ASN A 4 -6.89 4.66 -2.67
C ASN A 4 -6.68 5.12 -1.23
N TRP A 5 -6.35 6.40 -1.03
CA TRP A 5 -6.14 6.94 0.31
C TRP A 5 -7.41 6.95 1.14
N VAL A 6 -8.54 7.28 0.54
CA VAL A 6 -9.83 7.29 1.24
C VAL A 6 -10.15 5.93 1.85
N ILE A 7 -9.90 4.83 1.13
CA ILE A 7 -10.10 3.49 1.65
C ILE A 7 -9.25 3.24 2.88
N HIS A 8 -7.95 3.50 2.80
CA HIS A 8 -7.03 3.28 3.92
C HIS A 8 -7.34 4.17 5.11
N GLU A 9 -7.60 5.45 4.88
CA GLU A 9 -7.95 6.41 5.92
C GLU A 9 -9.24 6.01 6.65
N SER A 10 -10.24 5.54 5.92
CA SER A 10 -11.50 5.08 6.50
C SER A 10 -11.29 3.86 7.39
N ILE A 11 -10.48 2.89 6.96
CA ILE A 11 -10.18 1.71 7.76
C ILE A 11 -9.43 2.09 9.03
N ILE A 12 -8.45 2.98 8.94
CA ILE A 12 -7.68 3.47 10.08
C ILE A 12 -8.59 4.17 11.08
N ALA A 13 -9.52 5.00 10.61
CA ALA A 13 -10.48 5.69 11.46
C ALA A 13 -11.40 4.72 12.18
N LEU A 14 -11.86 3.68 11.50
CA LEU A 14 -12.72 2.64 12.09
C LEU A 14 -12.01 1.82 13.16
N ALA A 15 -10.69 1.63 13.05
CA ALA A 15 -9.89 0.94 14.05
C ALA A 15 -9.81 1.71 15.38
N ASN A 16 -10.06 3.02 15.35
CA ASN A 16 -10.12 3.89 16.54
C ASN A 16 -8.90 3.73 17.45
N ASN A 17 -7.71 3.76 16.84
CA ASN A 17 -6.44 3.60 17.57
C ASN A 17 -5.50 4.75 17.20
N ALA A 18 -5.36 5.73 18.12
CA ALA A 18 -4.58 6.94 17.88
C ALA A 18 -3.09 6.65 17.61
N TRP A 19 -2.52 5.66 18.28
CA TRP A 19 -1.13 5.26 18.08
C TRP A 19 -0.93 4.69 16.67
N LEU A 20 -1.83 3.81 16.24
CA LEU A 20 -1.81 3.22 14.91
C LEU A 20 -1.96 4.30 13.83
N THR A 21 -2.87 5.24 14.02
CA THR A 21 -3.08 6.37 13.11
C THR A 21 -1.79 7.16 12.91
N GLN A 22 -1.09 7.47 14.00
CA GLN A 22 0.16 8.23 13.94
C GLN A 22 1.27 7.45 13.23
N VAL A 23 1.46 6.18 13.58
CA VAL A 23 2.48 5.33 12.95
C VAL A 23 2.25 5.22 11.44
N ILE A 24 1.01 4.99 11.01
CA ILE A 24 0.68 4.88 9.59
C ILE A 24 0.91 6.21 8.88
N ALA A 25 0.56 7.34 9.50
CA ALA A 25 0.82 8.66 8.91
C ALA A 25 2.32 8.90 8.70
N ASP A 26 3.15 8.53 9.66
CA ASP A 26 4.60 8.66 9.57
C ASP A 26 5.17 7.76 8.47
N LEU A 27 4.74 6.51 8.41
CA LEU A 27 5.17 5.57 7.38
C LEU A 27 4.76 6.06 5.97
N ARG A 28 3.58 6.62 5.82
CA ARG A 28 3.12 7.14 4.53
C ARG A 28 3.99 8.29 4.05
N ARG A 29 4.46 9.15 4.95
CA ARG A 29 5.38 10.23 4.57
C ARG A 29 6.72 9.67 4.08
N ILE A 30 7.26 8.68 4.78
CA ILE A 30 8.51 8.02 4.42
C ILE A 30 8.39 7.33 3.06
N LEU A 31 7.26 6.69 2.79
CA LEU A 31 7.05 5.91 1.57
C LEU A 31 6.46 6.72 0.41
N ARG A 32 6.39 8.04 0.54
CA ARG A 32 5.78 8.90 -0.48
C ARG A 32 6.39 8.71 -1.87
N LEU A 33 7.70 8.67 -1.96
CA LEU A 33 8.38 8.50 -3.24
C LEU A 33 8.00 7.17 -3.88
N SER A 34 7.99 6.10 -3.11
CA SER A 34 7.57 4.79 -3.60
C SER A 34 6.16 4.82 -4.19
N ARG A 35 5.22 5.50 -3.51
CA ARG A 35 3.85 5.64 -4.03
C ARG A 35 3.80 6.39 -5.35
N LEU A 36 4.56 7.48 -5.47
CA LEU A 36 4.62 8.26 -6.69
C LEU A 36 5.19 7.45 -7.85
N LEU A 37 6.23 6.65 -7.59
CA LEU A 37 6.82 5.77 -8.60
C LEU A 37 5.83 4.68 -9.04
N GLN A 38 5.05 4.12 -8.10
CA GLN A 38 4.04 3.10 -8.42
C GLN A 38 2.91 3.65 -9.31
N LEU A 39 2.61 4.94 -9.23
CA LEU A 39 1.61 5.58 -10.10
C LEU A 39 2.00 5.53 -11.58
N GLN A 40 3.27 5.32 -11.88
CA GLN A 40 3.78 5.20 -13.25
C GLN A 40 3.86 3.74 -13.72
N MET A 41 3.33 2.81 -12.93
CA MET A 41 3.35 1.37 -13.21
C MET A 41 1.91 0.88 -13.46
N PRO A 42 1.42 0.89 -14.73
CA PRO A 42 0.02 0.55 -15.02
C PRO A 42 -0.40 -0.81 -14.47
N GLU A 43 0.47 -1.82 -14.59
CA GLU A 43 0.19 -3.16 -14.06
C GLU A 43 0.02 -3.16 -12.54
N ARG A 44 0.83 -2.38 -11.83
CA ARG A 44 0.73 -2.26 -10.38
C ARG A 44 -0.56 -1.56 -9.97
N LEU A 45 -0.96 -0.52 -10.70
CA LEU A 45 -2.22 0.19 -10.43
C LEU A 45 -3.41 -0.75 -10.58
N GLU A 46 -3.43 -1.56 -11.64
CA GLU A 46 -4.51 -2.52 -11.88
C GLU A 46 -4.56 -3.57 -10.79
N LYS A 47 -3.42 -4.15 -10.41
CA LYS A 47 -3.35 -5.15 -9.34
C LYS A 47 -3.77 -4.54 -7.99
N SER A 48 -3.32 -3.33 -7.70
CA SER A 48 -3.70 -2.62 -6.49
C SER A 48 -5.21 -2.40 -6.41
N PHE A 49 -5.81 -2.03 -7.52
CA PHE A 49 -7.27 -1.89 -7.61
C PHE A 49 -7.97 -3.19 -7.27
N CYS A 50 -7.53 -4.31 -7.84
CA CYS A 50 -8.10 -5.62 -7.56
C CYS A 50 -7.93 -6.00 -6.09
N GLU A 51 -6.79 -5.69 -5.49
CA GLU A 51 -6.54 -5.92 -4.06
C GLU A 51 -7.50 -5.12 -3.20
N HIS A 52 -7.74 -3.85 -3.54
CA HIS A 52 -8.68 -3.00 -2.82
C HIS A 52 -10.12 -3.49 -2.94
N VAL A 53 -10.53 -3.99 -4.12
CA VAL A 53 -11.85 -4.56 -4.32
C VAL A 53 -12.06 -5.76 -3.39
N LYS A 54 -11.06 -6.63 -3.24
CA LYS A 54 -11.14 -7.77 -2.33
C LYS A 54 -11.31 -7.33 -0.87
N ILE A 55 -10.58 -6.30 -0.45
CA ILE A 55 -10.72 -5.74 0.90
C ILE A 55 -12.13 -5.19 1.09
N PHE A 56 -12.62 -4.41 0.14
CA PHE A 56 -13.94 -3.81 0.17
C PHE A 56 -15.04 -4.87 0.22
N ASP A 57 -14.95 -5.90 -0.60
CA ASP A 57 -15.94 -6.97 -0.63
C ASP A 57 -16.00 -7.73 0.69
N ALA A 58 -14.84 -7.98 1.32
CA ALA A 58 -14.75 -8.63 2.62
C ALA A 58 -15.39 -7.77 3.71
N LEU A 59 -15.15 -6.46 3.69
CA LEU A 59 -15.75 -5.52 4.63
C LEU A 59 -17.28 -5.45 4.44
N LYS A 60 -17.74 -5.39 3.20
CA LYS A 60 -19.15 -5.38 2.86
C LYS A 60 -19.86 -6.63 3.32
N ALA A 61 -19.19 -7.77 3.21
CA ALA A 61 -19.70 -9.06 3.67
C ALA A 61 -19.61 -9.22 5.21
N LYS A 62 -19.03 -8.23 5.92
CA LYS A 62 -18.81 -8.27 7.37
C LYS A 62 -18.02 -9.51 7.80
N ASN A 63 -17.03 -9.89 6.99
CA ASN A 63 -16.16 -11.04 7.24
C ASN A 63 -14.77 -10.54 7.67
N PRO A 64 -14.50 -10.46 8.99
CA PRO A 64 -13.23 -9.92 9.49
C PRO A 64 -12.02 -10.77 9.11
N ILE A 65 -12.17 -12.08 9.03
CA ILE A 65 -11.07 -12.98 8.65
C ILE A 65 -10.69 -12.73 7.19
N ALA A 66 -11.67 -12.68 6.30
CA ALA A 66 -11.43 -12.41 4.88
C ALA A 66 -10.84 -11.01 4.68
N ALA A 67 -11.31 -10.00 5.43
CA ALA A 67 -10.78 -8.64 5.37
C ALA A 67 -9.30 -8.62 5.79
N GLN A 68 -8.95 -9.31 6.87
CA GLN A 68 -7.57 -9.41 7.34
C GLN A 68 -6.68 -10.08 6.30
N GLU A 69 -7.11 -11.19 5.73
CA GLU A 69 -6.34 -11.90 4.71
C GLU A 69 -6.15 -11.05 3.44
N ALA A 70 -7.20 -10.35 3.01
CA ALA A 70 -7.12 -9.45 1.85
C ALA A 70 -6.14 -8.30 2.10
N MET A 71 -6.15 -7.73 3.31
CA MET A 71 -5.22 -6.66 3.67
C MET A 71 -3.79 -7.17 3.76
N LYS A 72 -3.56 -8.36 4.33
CA LYS A 72 -2.23 -8.98 4.37
C LYS A 72 -1.68 -9.18 2.97
N GLU A 73 -2.48 -9.71 2.07
CA GLU A 73 -2.06 -9.92 0.68
C GLU A 73 -1.71 -8.60 -0.01
N HIS A 74 -2.54 -7.57 0.19
CA HIS A 74 -2.28 -6.24 -0.33
C HIS A 74 -0.95 -5.68 0.18
N LEU A 75 -0.69 -5.78 1.48
CA LEU A 75 0.55 -5.31 2.08
C LEU A 75 1.76 -6.12 1.62
N ASN A 76 1.60 -7.43 1.43
CA ASN A 76 2.67 -8.28 0.89
C ASN A 76 3.04 -7.87 -0.54
N GLN A 77 2.05 -7.58 -1.38
CA GLN A 77 2.30 -7.11 -2.74
C GLN A 77 2.98 -5.74 -2.73
N GLN A 78 2.58 -4.84 -1.85
CA GLN A 78 3.24 -3.57 -1.66
C GLN A 78 4.69 -3.74 -1.24
N HIS A 79 4.96 -4.65 -0.32
CA HIS A 79 6.32 -4.95 0.14
C HIS A 79 7.21 -5.40 -1.02
N LEU A 80 6.72 -6.31 -1.86
CA LEU A 80 7.46 -6.80 -3.01
C LEU A 80 7.79 -5.68 -4.01
N VAL A 81 6.84 -4.79 -4.27
CA VAL A 81 7.05 -3.66 -5.17
C VAL A 81 8.07 -2.67 -4.61
N ILE A 82 7.95 -2.33 -3.33
CA ILE A 82 8.88 -1.40 -2.67
C ILE A 82 10.30 -1.98 -2.69
N ARG A 83 10.45 -3.26 -2.40
CA ARG A 83 11.75 -3.94 -2.42
C ARG A 83 12.36 -3.91 -3.82
N ARG A 84 11.57 -4.19 -4.84
CA ARG A 84 12.01 -4.12 -6.23
C ARG A 84 12.48 -2.72 -6.61
N LEU A 85 11.73 -1.69 -6.24
CA LEU A 85 12.10 -0.30 -6.49
C LEU A 85 13.40 0.09 -5.77
N ALA A 86 13.58 -0.38 -4.54
CA ALA A 86 14.81 -0.15 -3.78
C ALA A 86 16.02 -0.82 -4.45
N ASP A 87 15.87 -2.06 -4.91
CA ASP A 87 16.93 -2.78 -5.61
C ASP A 87 17.31 -2.10 -6.93
N GLU A 88 16.33 -1.66 -7.71
CA GLU A 88 16.56 -0.93 -8.97
C GLU A 88 17.27 0.40 -8.72
N THR A 89 16.91 1.12 -7.67
CA THR A 89 17.55 2.38 -7.28
C THR A 89 19.02 2.14 -6.89
N GLN A 90 19.29 1.09 -6.11
CA GLN A 90 20.64 0.73 -5.71
C GLN A 90 21.49 0.38 -6.92
N GLN A 91 20.96 -0.39 -7.86
CA GLN A 91 21.65 -0.77 -9.10
C GLN A 91 22.02 0.47 -9.90
N LEU A 92 21.08 1.41 -10.08
CA LEU A 92 21.32 2.64 -10.80
C LEU A 92 22.43 3.47 -10.14
N THR A 93 22.42 3.56 -8.82
CA THR A 93 23.44 4.28 -8.04
C THR A 93 24.82 3.67 -8.29
N LEU A 94 24.93 2.35 -8.28
CA LEU A 94 26.20 1.66 -8.56
C LEU A 94 26.69 1.90 -9.99
N GLU A 95 25.81 1.86 -10.98
CA GLU A 95 26.13 2.08 -12.39
C GLU A 95 26.61 3.53 -12.63
N LEU A 96 26.07 4.50 -11.91
CA LEU A 96 26.44 5.90 -12.05
C LEU A 96 27.60 6.32 -11.14
N ASN A 97 28.12 5.41 -10.33
CA ASN A 97 29.19 5.69 -9.35
C ASN A 97 28.81 6.80 -8.35
N LEU A 98 27.54 6.84 -7.98
CA LEU A 98 27.05 7.75 -6.95
C LEU A 98 27.16 7.15 -5.54
#